data_14194520e963fe6d2067f46456e70dff
#
_entry.id   14194520e963fe6d2067f46456e70dff
#
_cell.length_a   1.000
_cell.length_b   1.000
_cell.length_c   1.000
_cell.angle_alpha   90.00
_cell.angle_beta   90.00
_cell.angle_gamma   90.00
#
_symmetry.space_group_name_H-M   'P 1'
#
loop_
_entity.id
_entity.type
_entity.pdbx_description
1 polymer ?
#
loop_
_entity_poly.entity_id
_entity_poly.type
_entity_poly.pdbx_seq_one_letter_code
_entity_poly.pdbx_strand_id
1 'polypeptide(L)'
;MDLHLTEDQASLEEQAVVDRALKDLASSPGEATPLVRTNGHARSNGFAARSKRHLLLPVLHAIQERLGWISPGALNYASLQMGVPPAEAHGVASFYERFSLTPRPAVVAHVCDDIACMTRGAGALRSDLERKLGPAGSPCVRGKALWQRSSCLGLCERAPAALITAAGETPRERIVAPAKADGISAVVAEAVGGRLTAEIDELDSQVSVPQAGQSQLRLLRRVGQADPASVDGYRRSGGYEAFEKALDLGPERVIREVIDLSLIHI
;
A
#
# COMPACT_ATOMS: atom_id res chain seq x y z
N MET A 1 14.78 23.45 -4.00
CA MET A 1 15.23 22.23 -3.29
C MET A 1 16.22 21.54 -4.19
N ASP A 2 17.38 21.22 -3.68
CA ASP A 2 18.43 20.55 -4.45
C ASP A 2 18.28 19.04 -4.27
N LEU A 3 18.16 18.30 -5.38
CA LEU A 3 17.97 16.85 -5.36
C LEU A 3 19.32 16.19 -5.72
N HIS A 4 19.91 15.52 -4.74
CA HIS A 4 21.13 14.73 -4.98
C HIS A 4 20.72 13.34 -5.47
N LEU A 5 20.92 13.08 -6.74
CA LEU A 5 20.63 11.81 -7.39
C LEU A 5 21.88 10.94 -7.45
N THR A 6 21.72 9.62 -7.36
CA THR A 6 22.81 8.69 -7.67
C THR A 6 23.05 8.66 -9.19
N GLU A 7 24.14 8.03 -9.63
CA GLU A 7 24.46 7.89 -11.06
C GLU A 7 23.61 6.82 -11.77
N ASP A 8 22.83 6.05 -10.99
CA ASP A 8 22.01 4.98 -11.53
C ASP A 8 20.90 5.53 -12.44
N GLN A 9 20.79 4.93 -13.62
CA GLN A 9 19.80 5.31 -14.62
C GLN A 9 18.69 4.27 -14.71
N ALA A 10 17.46 4.75 -14.86
CA ALA A 10 16.33 3.89 -15.11
C ALA A 10 16.38 3.29 -16.52
N SER A 11 16.09 2.01 -16.64
CA SER A 11 15.85 1.35 -17.91
C SER A 11 14.61 1.92 -18.62
N LEU A 12 14.46 1.66 -19.90
CA LEU A 12 13.28 2.10 -20.66
C LEU A 12 11.99 1.50 -20.10
N GLU A 13 12.03 0.27 -19.59
CA GLU A 13 10.88 -0.37 -18.97
C GLU A 13 10.49 0.33 -17.66
N GLU A 14 11.46 0.65 -16.81
CA GLU A 14 11.23 1.37 -15.55
C GLU A 14 10.65 2.77 -15.80
N GLN A 15 11.18 3.49 -16.78
CA GLN A 15 10.65 4.79 -17.18
C GLN A 15 9.20 4.68 -17.66
N ALA A 16 8.90 3.71 -18.53
CA ALA A 16 7.56 3.48 -19.03
C ALA A 16 6.54 3.17 -17.93
N VAL A 17 6.95 2.43 -16.89
CA VAL A 17 6.10 2.13 -15.73
C VAL A 17 5.79 3.40 -14.93
N VAL A 18 6.80 4.21 -14.63
CA VAL A 18 6.63 5.48 -13.90
C VAL A 18 5.76 6.45 -14.68
N ASP A 19 6.02 6.63 -15.99
CA ASP A 19 5.27 7.56 -16.82
C ASP A 19 3.80 7.15 -16.96
N ARG A 20 3.53 5.84 -17.11
CA ARG A 20 2.17 5.31 -17.15
C ARG A 20 1.46 5.57 -15.82
N ALA A 21 2.08 5.23 -14.70
CA ALA A 21 1.50 5.43 -13.37
C ALA A 21 1.17 6.91 -13.13
N LEU A 22 2.07 7.81 -13.48
CA LEU A 22 1.83 9.25 -13.35
C LEU A 22 0.69 9.74 -14.26
N LYS A 23 0.58 9.20 -15.47
CA LYS A 23 -0.52 9.54 -16.40
C LYS A 23 -1.86 9.06 -15.87
N ASP A 24 -1.93 7.82 -15.39
CA ASP A 24 -3.17 7.21 -14.91
C ASP A 24 -3.66 7.87 -13.59
N LEU A 25 -2.73 8.33 -12.75
CA LEU A 25 -3.02 9.01 -11.49
C LEU A 25 -3.27 10.52 -11.64
N ALA A 26 -2.84 11.14 -12.75
CA ALA A 26 -3.05 12.56 -13.02
C ALA A 26 -4.49 12.82 -13.48
N SER A 27 -5.44 12.77 -12.57
CA SER A 27 -6.86 13.08 -12.83
C SER A 27 -7.15 14.57 -13.06
N SER A 28 -6.15 15.43 -13.08
CA SER A 28 -6.28 16.86 -13.34
C SER A 28 -5.06 17.38 -14.11
N PRO A 29 -5.25 18.15 -15.18
CA PRO A 29 -4.16 18.74 -15.95
C PRO A 29 -3.54 19.92 -15.19
N GLY A 30 -2.75 19.64 -14.19
CA GLY A 30 -1.80 20.59 -13.63
C GLY A 30 -0.48 20.42 -14.38
N GLU A 31 -0.10 21.40 -15.17
CA GLU A 31 1.20 21.42 -15.86
C GLU A 31 2.32 21.30 -14.81
N ALA A 32 2.87 20.10 -14.71
CA ALA A 32 4.09 19.89 -13.93
C ALA A 32 5.26 20.39 -14.76
N THR A 33 5.86 21.46 -14.31
CA THR A 33 7.13 21.93 -14.88
C THR A 33 8.20 20.84 -14.66
N PRO A 34 8.78 20.28 -15.72
CA PRO A 34 9.85 19.29 -15.58
C PRO A 34 11.01 19.85 -14.76
N LEU A 35 11.60 19.02 -13.91
CA LEU A 35 12.83 19.40 -13.21
C LEU A 35 13.98 19.48 -14.20
N VAL A 36 14.67 20.62 -14.22
CA VAL A 36 15.86 20.81 -15.04
C VAL A 36 17.06 20.22 -14.32
N ARG A 37 17.70 19.23 -14.94
CA ARG A 37 18.92 18.61 -14.42
C ARG A 37 20.13 19.42 -14.86
N THR A 38 20.90 19.94 -13.92
CA THR A 38 22.20 20.56 -14.16
C THR A 38 23.22 20.00 -13.17
N ASN A 39 24.33 19.45 -13.70
CA ASN A 39 25.48 18.96 -12.91
C ASN A 39 25.14 17.98 -11.76
N GLY A 40 24.25 17.01 -12.02
CA GLY A 40 23.84 16.02 -10.99
C GLY A 40 22.82 16.54 -9.98
N HIS A 41 22.44 17.81 -10.04
CA HIS A 41 21.46 18.44 -9.18
C HIS A 41 20.17 18.72 -9.95
N ALA A 42 19.00 18.40 -9.37
CA ALA A 42 17.72 18.81 -9.90
C ALA A 42 17.11 19.90 -9.00
N ARG A 43 16.76 21.03 -9.60
CA ARG A 43 16.12 22.14 -8.89
C ARG A 43 14.62 22.13 -9.09
N SER A 44 13.87 22.26 -8.03
CA SER A 44 12.43 22.44 -8.07
C SER A 44 12.03 23.84 -7.63
N ASN A 45 11.06 24.44 -8.33
CA ASN A 45 10.55 25.76 -8.01
C ASN A 45 9.35 25.69 -7.05
N GLY A 46 9.62 25.84 -5.75
CA GLY A 46 8.62 26.15 -4.77
C GLY A 46 7.47 25.15 -4.56
N PHE A 47 6.27 25.64 -4.38
CA PHE A 47 5.07 24.87 -4.04
C PHE A 47 4.61 23.94 -5.17
N ALA A 48 4.70 24.37 -6.42
CA ALA A 48 4.29 23.58 -7.59
C ALA A 48 5.06 22.26 -7.72
N ALA A 49 6.34 22.25 -7.33
CA ALA A 49 7.17 21.06 -7.35
C ALA A 49 6.76 20.00 -6.32
N ARG A 50 6.05 20.38 -5.28
CA ARG A 50 5.55 19.46 -4.26
C ARG A 50 4.13 18.94 -4.55
N SER A 51 3.49 19.44 -5.59
CA SER A 51 2.11 19.10 -5.95
C SER A 51 1.90 17.62 -6.27
N LYS A 52 2.94 16.93 -6.76
CA LYS A 52 2.89 15.50 -7.08
C LYS A 52 3.37 14.58 -5.95
N ARG A 53 3.74 15.11 -4.80
CA ARG A 53 4.32 14.32 -3.69
C ARG A 53 3.37 13.24 -3.16
N HIS A 54 2.08 13.47 -3.22
CA HIS A 54 1.04 12.53 -2.85
C HIS A 54 0.99 11.30 -3.76
N LEU A 55 1.59 11.36 -4.96
CA LEU A 55 1.66 10.26 -5.91
C LEU A 55 2.83 9.31 -5.64
N LEU A 56 3.74 9.62 -4.68
CA LEU A 56 4.93 8.82 -4.43
C LEU A 56 4.59 7.35 -4.14
N LEU A 57 3.72 7.09 -3.17
CA LEU A 57 3.32 5.72 -2.82
C LEU A 57 2.66 4.97 -3.99
N PRO A 58 1.66 5.52 -4.68
CA PRO A 58 1.10 4.88 -5.88
C PRO A 58 2.13 4.55 -6.97
N VAL A 59 3.07 5.45 -7.22
CA VAL A 59 4.13 5.21 -8.22
C VAL A 59 5.09 4.10 -7.77
N LEU A 60 5.50 4.09 -6.49
CA LEU A 60 6.33 3.03 -5.93
C LEU A 60 5.61 1.67 -5.99
N HIS A 61 4.29 1.63 -5.74
CA HIS A 61 3.49 0.43 -5.93
C HIS A 61 3.49 -0.04 -7.38
N ALA A 62 3.28 0.84 -8.33
CA ALA A 62 3.29 0.50 -9.76
C ALA A 62 4.65 -0.10 -10.20
N ILE A 63 5.77 0.46 -9.73
CA ILE A 63 7.11 -0.09 -9.97
C ILE A 63 7.23 -1.48 -9.34
N GLN A 64 6.89 -1.62 -8.06
CA GLN A 64 6.98 -2.87 -7.32
C GLN A 64 6.11 -3.97 -7.93
N GLU A 65 4.90 -3.66 -8.32
CA GLU A 65 3.94 -4.60 -8.92
C GLU A 65 4.37 -5.05 -10.31
N ARG A 66 4.97 -4.16 -11.10
CA ARG A 66 5.42 -4.50 -12.45
C ARG A 66 6.75 -5.25 -12.47
N LEU A 67 7.72 -4.80 -11.66
CA LEU A 67 9.11 -5.25 -11.74
C LEU A 67 9.50 -6.19 -10.59
N GLY A 68 8.71 -6.26 -9.52
CA GLY A 68 8.99 -7.07 -8.33
C GLY A 68 9.92 -6.40 -7.31
N TRP A 69 10.58 -5.30 -7.68
CA TRP A 69 11.46 -4.53 -6.82
C TRP A 69 11.66 -3.10 -7.39
N ILE A 70 12.18 -2.21 -6.56
CA ILE A 70 12.43 -0.81 -6.90
C ILE A 70 13.93 -0.62 -7.03
N SER A 71 14.44 -0.48 -8.26
CA SER A 71 15.85 -0.24 -8.49
C SER A 71 16.25 1.19 -8.13
N PRO A 72 17.54 1.46 -7.86
CA PRO A 72 18.04 2.83 -7.67
C PRO A 72 17.72 3.73 -8.87
N GLY A 73 17.82 3.20 -10.10
CA GLY A 73 17.49 3.93 -11.32
C GLY A 73 16.01 4.31 -11.40
N ALA A 74 15.10 3.36 -11.13
CA ALA A 74 13.66 3.62 -11.08
C ALA A 74 13.30 4.65 -10.00
N LEU A 75 13.94 4.56 -8.83
CA LEU A 75 13.73 5.50 -7.73
C LEU A 75 14.21 6.91 -8.09
N ASN A 76 15.38 7.04 -8.72
CA ASN A 76 15.89 8.31 -9.22
C ASN A 76 14.94 8.92 -10.25
N TYR A 77 14.49 8.14 -11.23
CA TYR A 77 13.60 8.61 -12.27
C TYR A 77 12.25 9.07 -11.68
N ALA A 78 11.64 8.27 -10.80
CA ALA A 78 10.41 8.63 -10.12
C ALA A 78 10.58 9.93 -9.29
N SER A 79 11.69 10.05 -8.56
CA SER A 79 12.03 11.26 -7.79
C SER A 79 12.09 12.51 -8.66
N LEU A 80 12.72 12.40 -9.83
CA LEU A 80 12.81 13.49 -10.82
C LEU A 80 11.44 13.88 -11.37
N GLN A 81 10.64 12.92 -11.80
CA GLN A 81 9.34 13.16 -12.41
C GLN A 81 8.33 13.80 -11.43
N MET A 82 8.46 13.48 -10.14
CA MET A 82 7.55 13.99 -9.11
C MET A 82 8.11 15.20 -8.34
N GLY A 83 9.37 15.55 -8.52
CA GLY A 83 10.00 16.61 -7.73
C GLY A 83 10.17 16.25 -6.24
N VAL A 84 10.30 14.97 -5.94
CA VAL A 84 10.53 14.45 -4.59
C VAL A 84 12.01 14.24 -4.35
N PRO A 85 12.60 14.67 -3.21
CA PRO A 85 13.98 14.39 -2.90
C PRO A 85 14.28 12.89 -2.88
N PRO A 86 15.39 12.42 -3.50
CA PRO A 86 15.75 11.00 -3.50
C PRO A 86 15.84 10.39 -2.10
N ALA A 87 16.35 11.12 -1.12
CA ALA A 87 16.43 10.68 0.27
C ALA A 87 15.04 10.43 0.87
N GLU A 88 14.06 11.25 0.51
CA GLU A 88 12.66 11.06 0.94
C GLU A 88 12.03 9.86 0.25
N ALA A 89 12.20 9.75 -1.08
CA ALA A 89 11.69 8.61 -1.83
C ALA A 89 12.30 7.30 -1.35
N HIS A 90 13.61 7.28 -1.06
CA HIS A 90 14.29 6.14 -0.47
C HIS A 90 13.79 5.82 0.94
N GLY A 91 13.58 6.85 1.77
CA GLY A 91 13.02 6.69 3.11
C GLY A 91 11.63 6.04 3.08
N VAL A 92 10.76 6.46 2.15
CA VAL A 92 9.44 5.83 1.96
C VAL A 92 9.58 4.40 1.44
N ALA A 93 10.40 4.17 0.40
CA ALA A 93 10.58 2.85 -0.19
C ALA A 93 11.22 1.83 0.78
N SER A 94 12.07 2.28 1.71
CA SER A 94 12.69 1.42 2.73
C SER A 94 11.82 1.21 3.97
N PHE A 95 10.84 2.08 4.22
CA PHE A 95 9.96 2.00 5.37
C PHE A 95 8.89 0.90 5.23
N TYR A 96 8.30 0.78 4.05
CA TYR A 96 7.21 -0.16 3.82
C TYR A 96 7.73 -1.54 3.41
N GLU A 97 7.47 -2.56 4.21
CA GLU A 97 7.94 -3.95 4.00
C GLU A 97 7.45 -4.61 2.70
N ARG A 98 6.40 -4.08 2.08
CA ARG A 98 5.93 -4.57 0.77
C ARG A 98 6.87 -4.17 -0.36
N PHE A 99 7.64 -3.11 -0.21
CA PHE A 99 8.65 -2.71 -1.18
C PHE A 99 9.96 -3.48 -0.99
N SER A 100 10.68 -3.66 -2.07
CA SER A 100 12.03 -4.21 -2.05
C SER A 100 12.96 -3.31 -2.82
N LEU A 101 14.06 -2.93 -2.20
CA LEU A 101 15.16 -2.17 -2.82
C LEU A 101 16.24 -3.10 -3.39
N THR A 102 16.06 -4.40 -3.29
CA THR A 102 16.95 -5.42 -3.84
C THR A 102 16.19 -6.37 -4.76
N PRO A 103 16.86 -6.89 -5.81
CA PRO A 103 16.24 -7.86 -6.70
C PRO A 103 15.71 -9.07 -5.92
N ARG A 104 14.50 -9.50 -6.25
CA ARG A 104 13.87 -10.68 -5.64
C ARG A 104 12.99 -11.40 -6.66
N PRO A 105 12.61 -12.69 -6.42
CA PRO A 105 11.65 -13.38 -7.28
C PRO A 105 10.34 -12.61 -7.44
N ALA A 106 9.69 -12.76 -8.61
CA ALA A 106 8.43 -12.11 -8.89
C ALA A 106 7.29 -12.53 -7.95
N VAL A 107 7.32 -13.77 -7.44
CA VAL A 107 6.33 -14.30 -6.52
C VAL A 107 6.83 -14.18 -5.08
N VAL A 108 6.09 -13.48 -4.25
CA VAL A 108 6.41 -13.28 -2.82
C VAL A 108 5.21 -13.60 -1.95
N ALA A 109 5.41 -14.46 -0.95
CA ALA A 109 4.42 -14.69 0.11
C ALA A 109 4.81 -13.89 1.36
N HIS A 110 4.02 -12.88 1.69
CA HIS A 110 4.13 -12.10 2.93
C HIS A 110 3.31 -12.80 4.01
N VAL A 111 3.95 -13.29 5.06
CA VAL A 111 3.32 -14.04 6.15
C VAL A 111 3.33 -13.19 7.41
N CYS A 112 2.15 -12.77 7.84
CA CYS A 112 2.01 -11.93 9.03
C CYS A 112 2.43 -12.69 10.29
N ASP A 113 3.31 -12.07 11.08
CA ASP A 113 3.72 -12.57 12.40
C ASP A 113 3.57 -11.52 13.50
N ASP A 114 2.69 -10.55 13.29
CA ASP A 114 2.33 -9.55 14.27
C ASP A 114 1.46 -10.14 15.40
N ILE A 115 1.22 -9.37 16.44
CA ILE A 115 0.67 -9.80 17.74
C ILE A 115 -0.58 -10.69 17.58
N ALA A 116 -1.57 -10.27 16.82
CA ALA A 116 -2.80 -11.05 16.63
C ALA A 116 -2.54 -12.39 15.92
N CYS A 117 -1.68 -12.41 14.91
CA CYS A 117 -1.30 -13.63 14.21
C CYS A 117 -0.46 -14.54 15.10
N MET A 118 0.44 -13.99 15.92
CA MET A 118 1.26 -14.76 16.86
C MET A 118 0.38 -15.48 17.90
N THR A 119 -0.63 -14.81 18.46
CA THR A 119 -1.57 -15.42 19.41
C THR A 119 -2.46 -16.48 18.77
N ARG A 120 -2.61 -16.48 17.44
CA ARG A 120 -3.40 -17.42 16.65
C ARG A 120 -2.55 -18.46 15.90
N GLY A 121 -1.29 -18.67 16.31
CA GLY A 121 -0.45 -19.76 15.84
C GLY A 121 0.48 -19.42 14.66
N ALA A 122 0.77 -18.15 14.37
CA ALA A 122 1.73 -17.79 13.33
C ALA A 122 3.14 -18.37 13.57
N GLY A 123 3.53 -18.61 14.82
CA GLY A 123 4.78 -19.28 15.13
C GLY A 123 4.86 -20.71 14.57
N ALA A 124 3.81 -21.51 14.76
CA ALA A 124 3.72 -22.86 14.19
C ALA A 124 3.66 -22.82 12.65
N LEU A 125 2.87 -21.90 12.10
CA LEU A 125 2.76 -21.68 10.65
C LEU A 125 4.14 -21.40 10.03
N ARG A 126 4.95 -20.53 10.64
CA ARG A 126 6.32 -20.24 10.19
C ARG A 126 7.20 -21.48 10.18
N SER A 127 7.22 -22.24 11.28
CA SER A 127 8.00 -23.47 11.36
C SER A 127 7.60 -24.50 10.29
N ASP A 128 6.31 -24.58 9.98
CA ASP A 128 5.81 -25.44 8.92
C ASP A 128 6.24 -24.94 7.53
N LEU A 129 6.24 -23.64 7.28
CA LEU A 129 6.74 -23.04 6.04
C LEU A 129 8.24 -23.21 5.87
N GLU A 130 9.02 -23.05 6.93
CA GLU A 130 10.47 -23.30 6.91
C GLU A 130 10.78 -24.75 6.49
N ARG A 131 10.01 -25.72 6.97
CA ARG A 131 10.17 -27.13 6.57
C ARG A 131 9.77 -27.40 5.12
N LYS A 132 8.76 -26.67 4.58
CA LYS A 132 8.20 -26.89 3.24
C LYS A 132 8.90 -26.08 2.16
N LEU A 133 9.20 -24.84 2.43
CA LEU A 133 9.69 -23.87 1.45
C LEU A 133 11.13 -23.41 1.73
N GLY A 134 11.70 -23.78 2.88
CA GLY A 134 13.02 -23.32 3.33
C GLY A 134 12.94 -22.03 4.16
N PRO A 135 14.09 -21.47 4.54
CA PRO A 135 14.16 -20.30 5.42
C PRO A 135 13.46 -19.06 4.85
N ALA A 136 12.85 -18.26 5.74
CA ALA A 136 12.25 -16.98 5.38
C ALA A 136 13.28 -16.05 4.69
N GLY A 137 12.86 -15.35 3.65
CA GLY A 137 13.72 -14.45 2.86
C GLY A 137 14.62 -15.16 1.86
N SER A 138 14.62 -16.50 1.81
CA SER A 138 15.41 -17.27 0.85
C SER A 138 14.57 -17.68 -0.36
N PRO A 139 15.17 -17.68 -1.58
CA PRO A 139 14.48 -18.17 -2.77
C PRO A 139 14.04 -19.62 -2.62
N CYS A 140 12.79 -19.90 -2.96
CA CYS A 140 12.19 -21.23 -2.97
C CYS A 140 11.57 -21.53 -4.34
N VAL A 141 10.94 -22.70 -4.50
CA VAL A 141 10.30 -23.14 -5.75
C VAL A 141 11.23 -22.93 -6.96
N ARG A 142 12.43 -23.49 -6.89
CA ARG A 142 13.50 -23.37 -7.91
C ARG A 142 13.91 -21.91 -8.20
N GLY A 143 13.93 -21.07 -7.18
CA GLY A 143 14.33 -19.66 -7.28
C GLY A 143 13.25 -18.72 -7.82
N LYS A 144 12.04 -19.21 -8.09
CA LYS A 144 10.95 -18.41 -8.69
C LYS A 144 10.05 -17.72 -7.66
N ALA A 145 10.16 -18.08 -6.41
CA ALA A 145 9.38 -17.50 -5.31
C ALA A 145 10.26 -17.31 -4.07
N LEU A 146 9.78 -16.51 -3.15
CA LEU A 146 10.24 -16.47 -1.76
C LEU A 146 9.06 -16.28 -0.83
N TRP A 147 9.24 -16.64 0.43
CA TRP A 147 8.33 -16.20 1.48
C TRP A 147 9.12 -15.42 2.53
N GLN A 148 8.45 -14.45 3.15
CA GLN A 148 9.05 -13.60 4.18
C GLN A 148 8.05 -13.29 5.27
N ARG A 149 8.58 -12.90 6.42
CA ARG A 149 7.77 -12.34 7.51
C ARG A 149 7.24 -10.98 7.10
N SER A 150 6.09 -10.62 7.62
CA SER A 150 5.46 -9.34 7.36
C SER A 150 4.84 -8.78 8.63
N SER A 151 4.83 -7.47 8.75
CA SER A 151 3.98 -6.74 9.67
C SER A 151 2.49 -7.03 9.42
N CYS A 152 1.62 -6.43 10.22
CA CYS A 152 0.18 -6.65 10.14
C CYS A 152 -0.39 -6.38 8.74
N LEU A 153 -1.07 -7.38 8.18
CA LEU A 153 -1.75 -7.30 6.88
C LEU A 153 -3.19 -6.76 6.98
N GLY A 154 -3.62 -6.34 8.19
CA GLY A 154 -4.97 -5.82 8.41
C GLY A 154 -6.07 -6.86 8.51
N LEU A 155 -5.74 -8.15 8.62
CA LEU A 155 -6.67 -9.29 8.66
C LEU A 155 -6.69 -9.99 10.02
N CYS A 156 -6.63 -9.21 11.11
CA CYS A 156 -6.49 -9.73 12.47
C CYS A 156 -7.65 -10.61 12.91
N GLU A 157 -8.86 -10.37 12.40
CA GLU A 157 -10.06 -11.18 12.66
C GLU A 157 -9.95 -12.58 12.05
N ARG A 158 -9.15 -12.75 10.98
CA ARG A 158 -8.93 -14.02 10.28
C ARG A 158 -7.50 -14.56 10.48
N ALA A 159 -6.84 -14.16 11.56
CA ALA A 159 -5.48 -14.59 11.86
C ALA A 159 -5.36 -16.13 12.00
N PRO A 160 -4.20 -16.70 11.61
CA PRO A 160 -3.07 -16.04 10.97
C PRO A 160 -3.33 -15.72 9.48
N ALA A 161 -2.64 -14.73 8.92
CA ALA A 161 -2.88 -14.27 7.56
C ALA A 161 -1.60 -14.24 6.71
N ALA A 162 -1.75 -14.44 5.41
CA ALA A 162 -0.71 -14.28 4.42
C ALA A 162 -1.25 -13.58 3.17
N LEU A 163 -0.38 -12.82 2.49
CA LEU A 163 -0.64 -12.20 1.20
C LEU A 163 0.40 -12.72 0.20
N ILE A 164 -0.06 -13.29 -0.88
CA ILE A 164 0.80 -13.74 -1.98
C ILE A 164 0.68 -12.74 -3.12
N THR A 165 1.82 -12.19 -3.55
CA THR A 165 1.92 -11.26 -4.68
C THR A 165 2.71 -11.87 -5.82
N ALA A 166 2.30 -11.59 -7.05
CA ALA A 166 3.02 -11.96 -8.27
C ALA A 166 3.20 -10.71 -9.13
N ALA A 167 4.44 -10.24 -9.22
CA ALA A 167 4.81 -9.11 -10.07
C ALA A 167 4.88 -9.51 -11.55
N GLY A 168 4.62 -8.55 -12.45
CA GLY A 168 4.71 -8.78 -13.89
C GLY A 168 3.82 -7.85 -14.71
N GLU A 169 3.57 -8.19 -15.97
CA GLU A 169 2.69 -7.38 -16.85
C GLU A 169 1.26 -7.26 -16.34
N THR A 170 0.78 -8.33 -15.73
CA THR A 170 -0.53 -8.36 -15.06
C THR A 170 -0.27 -8.77 -13.61
N PRO A 171 0.04 -7.80 -12.73
CA PRO A 171 0.29 -8.09 -11.32
C PRO A 171 -0.97 -8.68 -10.68
N ARG A 172 -0.75 -9.64 -9.79
CA ARG A 172 -1.84 -10.32 -9.10
C ARG A 172 -1.49 -10.50 -7.65
N GLU A 173 -2.51 -10.51 -6.82
CA GLU A 173 -2.38 -10.82 -5.40
C GLU A 173 -3.53 -11.69 -4.92
N ARG A 174 -3.24 -12.52 -3.90
CA ARG A 174 -4.24 -13.35 -3.22
C ARG A 174 -3.99 -13.36 -1.74
N ILE A 175 -5.06 -13.21 -0.99
CA ILE A 175 -5.08 -13.34 0.47
C ILE A 175 -5.33 -14.82 0.83
N VAL A 176 -4.65 -15.29 1.87
CA VAL A 176 -4.90 -16.58 2.52
C VAL A 176 -5.11 -16.31 4.00
N ALA A 177 -6.37 -16.37 4.45
CA ALA A 177 -6.73 -16.09 5.83
C ALA A 177 -8.04 -16.83 6.22
N PRO A 178 -8.03 -17.74 7.22
CA PRO A 178 -6.88 -18.15 8.04
C PRO A 178 -5.83 -18.93 7.24
N ALA A 179 -4.56 -18.58 7.44
CA ALA A 179 -3.44 -19.14 6.70
C ALA A 179 -2.98 -20.47 7.28
N LYS A 180 -2.74 -21.44 6.40
CA LYS A 180 -2.07 -22.72 6.69
C LYS A 180 -0.92 -22.91 5.71
N ALA A 181 0.15 -23.59 6.12
CA ALA A 181 1.34 -23.78 5.30
C ALA A 181 1.03 -24.48 3.95
N ASP A 182 0.11 -25.45 3.95
CA ASP A 182 -0.31 -26.11 2.72
C ASP A 182 -1.03 -25.17 1.76
N GLY A 183 -1.94 -24.34 2.28
CA GLY A 183 -2.66 -23.34 1.50
C GLY A 183 -1.71 -22.30 0.88
N ILE A 184 -0.79 -21.76 1.69
CA ILE A 184 0.23 -20.82 1.19
C ILE A 184 1.09 -21.50 0.10
N SER A 185 1.57 -22.71 0.35
CA SER A 185 2.41 -23.44 -0.61
C SER A 185 1.68 -23.72 -1.93
N ALA A 186 0.40 -24.05 -1.88
CA ALA A 186 -0.44 -24.27 -3.05
C ALA A 186 -0.59 -22.98 -3.86
N VAL A 187 -0.95 -21.86 -3.21
CA VAL A 187 -1.12 -20.55 -3.86
C VAL A 187 0.21 -20.03 -4.44
N VAL A 188 1.34 -20.23 -3.75
CA VAL A 188 2.67 -19.91 -4.29
C VAL A 188 2.97 -20.74 -5.54
N ALA A 189 2.64 -22.02 -5.56
CA ALA A 189 2.83 -22.89 -6.75
C ALA A 189 1.94 -22.44 -7.93
N GLU A 190 0.69 -22.05 -7.67
CA GLU A 190 -0.20 -21.46 -8.67
C GLU A 190 0.36 -20.17 -9.25
N ALA A 191 0.85 -19.26 -8.37
CA ALA A 191 1.45 -17.99 -8.77
C ALA A 191 2.69 -18.18 -9.64
N VAL A 192 3.60 -19.11 -9.26
CA VAL A 192 4.79 -19.46 -10.06
C VAL A 192 4.39 -20.06 -11.41
N GLY A 193 3.27 -20.76 -11.46
CA GLY A 193 2.70 -21.32 -12.70
C GLY A 193 1.92 -20.31 -13.56
N GLY A 194 1.84 -19.05 -13.17
CA GLY A 194 1.08 -18.00 -13.87
C GLY A 194 -0.44 -18.16 -13.77
N ARG A 195 -0.94 -18.99 -12.86
CA ARG A 195 -2.38 -19.29 -12.70
C ARG A 195 -3.02 -18.59 -11.49
N LEU A 196 -2.31 -17.67 -10.84
CA LEU A 196 -2.87 -16.94 -9.72
C LEU A 196 -4.08 -16.13 -10.21
N THR A 197 -5.25 -16.47 -9.73
CA THR A 197 -6.47 -15.67 -9.94
C THR A 197 -6.58 -14.65 -8.80
N ALA A 198 -7.01 -13.44 -9.11
CA ALA A 198 -7.38 -12.47 -8.09
C ALA A 198 -8.74 -12.92 -7.51
N GLU A 199 -8.74 -13.82 -6.57
CA GLU A 199 -9.88 -14.04 -5.70
C GLU A 199 -9.76 -13.03 -4.55
N ILE A 200 -10.48 -11.95 -4.68
CA ILE A 200 -10.87 -11.16 -3.52
C ILE A 200 -12.01 -11.97 -2.93
N ASP A 201 -11.74 -12.78 -1.89
CA ASP A 201 -12.79 -13.20 -0.98
C ASP A 201 -13.52 -11.92 -0.57
N GLU A 202 -14.76 -11.76 -0.98
CA GLU A 202 -15.60 -10.66 -0.49
C GLU A 202 -15.59 -10.79 1.02
N LEU A 203 -14.85 -9.89 1.64
CA LEU A 203 -14.75 -9.80 3.09
C LEU A 203 -16.16 -9.54 3.59
N ASP A 204 -16.82 -10.58 4.13
CA ASP A 204 -18.10 -10.39 4.77
C ASP A 204 -17.92 -9.31 5.86
N SER A 205 -18.54 -8.17 5.65
CA SER A 205 -18.49 -7.04 6.58
C SER A 205 -18.92 -7.43 7.99
N GLN A 206 -19.73 -8.48 8.13
CA GLN A 206 -20.17 -9.02 9.41
C GLN A 206 -19.04 -9.67 10.22
N VAL A 207 -18.00 -10.19 9.56
CA VAL A 207 -16.83 -10.77 10.25
C VAL A 207 -15.95 -9.66 10.84
N SER A 208 -15.75 -8.57 10.09
CA SER A 208 -14.92 -7.44 10.51
C SER A 208 -15.67 -6.48 11.44
N VAL A 209 -16.99 -6.39 11.32
CA VAL A 209 -17.84 -5.49 12.12
C VAL A 209 -19.07 -6.24 12.60
N PRO A 210 -18.94 -7.10 13.63
CA PRO A 210 -20.01 -7.96 14.10
C PRO A 210 -21.25 -7.21 14.60
N GLN A 211 -21.10 -5.90 14.91
CA GLN A 211 -22.24 -5.05 15.30
C GLN A 211 -22.94 -4.40 14.11
N ALA A 212 -22.47 -4.58 12.87
CA ALA A 212 -23.09 -3.97 11.69
C ALA A 212 -24.58 -4.31 11.62
N GLY A 213 -25.42 -3.31 11.30
CA GLY A 213 -26.87 -3.45 11.23
C GLY A 213 -27.63 -3.28 12.54
N GLN A 214 -26.97 -3.15 13.69
CA GLN A 214 -27.64 -2.82 14.95
C GLN A 214 -28.16 -1.38 14.96
N SER A 215 -29.41 -1.15 15.38
CA SER A 215 -30.08 0.15 15.32
C SER A 215 -29.46 1.22 16.23
N GLN A 216 -28.66 0.83 17.22
CA GLN A 216 -28.06 1.72 18.21
C GLN A 216 -26.67 2.25 17.79
N LEU A 217 -26.13 1.80 16.66
CA LEU A 217 -24.81 2.20 16.21
C LEU A 217 -24.78 3.67 15.79
N ARG A 218 -23.75 4.40 16.27
CA ARG A 218 -23.48 5.78 15.85
C ARG A 218 -22.27 5.85 14.92
N LEU A 219 -21.11 5.39 15.35
CA LEU A 219 -19.88 5.41 14.56
C LEU A 219 -19.93 4.44 13.37
N LEU A 220 -20.46 3.24 13.59
CA LEU A 220 -20.51 2.16 12.60
C LEU A 220 -21.83 2.09 11.82
N ARG A 221 -22.72 3.08 11.97
CA ARG A 221 -24.07 3.05 11.36
C ARG A 221 -24.08 2.96 9.84
N ARG A 222 -22.99 3.41 9.17
CA ARG A 222 -22.88 3.40 7.71
C ARG A 222 -22.31 2.11 7.15
N VAL A 223 -21.75 1.24 7.99
CA VAL A 223 -21.14 -0.02 7.54
C VAL A 223 -22.21 -0.91 6.92
N GLY A 224 -21.98 -1.36 5.69
CA GLY A 224 -22.95 -2.16 4.92
C GLY A 224 -24.14 -1.38 4.35
N GLN A 225 -24.27 -0.07 4.62
CA GLN A 225 -25.37 0.77 4.12
C GLN A 225 -24.91 1.82 3.10
N ALA A 226 -23.66 2.26 3.18
CA ALA A 226 -23.09 3.23 2.26
C ALA A 226 -21.90 2.59 1.52
N ASP A 227 -21.81 2.84 0.21
CA ASP A 227 -20.64 2.46 -0.57
C ASP A 227 -19.44 3.33 -0.15
N PRO A 228 -18.38 2.74 0.47
CA PRO A 228 -17.23 3.48 0.95
C PRO A 228 -16.38 4.08 -0.18
N ALA A 229 -16.50 3.59 -1.42
CA ALA A 229 -15.80 4.09 -2.59
C ALA A 229 -16.56 5.22 -3.31
N SER A 230 -17.80 5.55 -2.88
CA SER A 230 -18.66 6.53 -3.53
C SER A 230 -18.84 7.79 -2.68
N VAL A 231 -18.37 8.95 -3.18
CA VAL A 231 -18.61 10.26 -2.55
C VAL A 231 -20.11 10.57 -2.49
N ASP A 232 -20.87 10.23 -3.51
CA ASP A 232 -22.31 10.42 -3.53
C ASP A 232 -23.04 9.49 -2.56
N GLY A 233 -22.57 8.25 -2.41
CA GLY A 233 -23.03 7.33 -1.37
C GLY A 233 -22.80 7.89 0.03
N TYR A 234 -21.61 8.45 0.27
CA TYR A 234 -21.28 9.09 1.54
C TYR A 234 -22.16 10.31 1.82
N ARG A 235 -22.37 11.20 0.83
CA ARG A 235 -23.26 12.37 0.95
C ARG A 235 -24.71 11.98 1.26
N ARG A 236 -25.25 11.00 0.53
CA ARG A 236 -26.62 10.50 0.79
C ARG A 236 -26.82 9.95 2.19
N SER A 237 -25.76 9.45 2.81
CA SER A 237 -25.78 8.94 4.19
C SER A 237 -25.46 10.00 5.27
N GLY A 238 -25.58 11.30 4.93
CA GLY A 238 -25.28 12.43 5.83
C GLY A 238 -23.79 12.75 5.94
N GLY A 239 -23.00 12.36 4.91
CA GLY A 239 -21.60 12.76 4.82
C GLY A 239 -21.45 14.25 4.55
N TYR A 240 -20.43 14.88 5.15
CA TYR A 240 -20.10 16.29 5.11
C TYR A 240 -21.10 17.26 5.77
N GLU A 241 -22.28 16.83 6.24
CA GLU A 241 -23.22 17.72 6.96
C GLU A 241 -22.57 18.42 8.18
N ALA A 242 -21.73 17.67 8.92
CA ALA A 242 -20.99 18.25 10.06
C ALA A 242 -19.95 19.27 9.60
N PHE A 243 -19.34 19.09 8.42
CA PHE A 243 -18.41 20.05 7.85
C PHE A 243 -19.11 21.33 7.41
N GLU A 244 -20.24 21.23 6.72
CA GLU A 244 -21.05 22.40 6.35
C GLU A 244 -21.47 23.19 7.59
N LYS A 245 -21.96 22.48 8.63
CA LYS A 245 -22.30 23.09 9.92
C LYS A 245 -21.10 23.77 10.59
N ALA A 246 -19.90 23.19 10.48
CA ALA A 246 -18.69 23.78 11.03
C ALA A 246 -18.29 25.07 10.29
N LEU A 247 -18.47 25.14 8.99
CA LEU A 247 -18.25 26.36 8.20
C LEU A 247 -19.21 27.48 8.63
N ASP A 248 -20.49 27.15 8.85
CA ASP A 248 -21.50 28.12 9.31
C ASP A 248 -21.22 28.63 10.76
N LEU A 249 -20.71 27.75 11.62
CA LEU A 249 -20.35 28.11 12.99
C LEU A 249 -19.13 29.05 13.08
N GLY A 250 -18.22 28.91 12.14
CA GLY A 250 -16.94 29.61 12.12
C GLY A 250 -15.90 29.01 13.11
N PRO A 251 -14.62 29.37 12.92
CA PRO A 251 -13.50 28.71 13.60
C PRO A 251 -13.53 28.83 15.12
N GLU A 252 -13.89 30.00 15.66
CA GLU A 252 -13.90 30.24 17.10
C GLU A 252 -14.93 29.35 17.83
N ARG A 253 -16.13 29.18 17.25
CA ARG A 253 -17.16 28.33 17.85
C ARG A 253 -16.80 26.86 17.72
N VAL A 254 -16.20 26.43 16.61
CA VAL A 254 -15.73 25.05 16.44
C VAL A 254 -14.64 24.72 17.48
N ILE A 255 -13.69 25.63 17.71
CA ILE A 255 -12.66 25.46 18.75
C ILE A 255 -13.32 25.32 20.13
N ARG A 256 -14.31 26.14 20.45
CA ARG A 256 -15.02 26.08 21.73
C ARG A 256 -15.74 24.75 21.90
N GLU A 257 -16.47 24.24 20.88
CA GLU A 257 -17.14 22.95 20.93
C GLU A 257 -16.14 21.81 21.21
N VAL A 258 -14.94 21.86 20.59
CA VAL A 258 -13.88 20.86 20.83
C VAL A 258 -13.33 20.93 22.26
N ILE A 259 -13.17 22.14 22.82
CA ILE A 259 -12.74 22.35 24.22
C ILE A 259 -13.82 21.83 25.17
N ASP A 260 -15.09 22.15 24.92
CA ASP A 260 -16.22 21.73 25.76
C ASP A 260 -16.43 20.22 25.75
N LEU A 261 -16.03 19.52 24.68
CA LEU A 261 -15.98 18.05 24.64
C LEU A 261 -14.91 17.43 25.55
N SER A 262 -14.06 18.24 26.17
CA SER A 262 -12.98 17.81 27.09
C SER A 262 -12.00 16.78 26.51
N LEU A 263 -11.90 16.66 25.19
CA LEU A 263 -11.01 15.69 24.52
C LEU A 263 -9.53 16.09 24.60
N ILE A 264 -9.24 17.34 24.96
CA ILE A 264 -7.88 17.90 25.00
C ILE A 264 -7.22 17.71 26.39
N HIS A 265 -7.98 17.38 27.42
CA HIS A 265 -7.53 17.32 28.82
C HIS A 265 -7.64 15.90 29.45
N ILE A 266 -7.58 14.87 28.63
CA ILE A 266 -7.57 13.48 29.15
C ILE A 266 -6.15 13.11 29.58
#